data_ace6fd219865c52be030b6a2e9f20047
#
_entry.id   ace6fd219865c52be030b6a2e9f20047
#
_cell.length_a   1.000
_cell.length_b   1.000
_cell.length_c   1.000
_cell.angle_alpha   90.00
_cell.angle_beta   90.00
_cell.angle_gamma   90.00
#
_symmetry.space_group_name_H-M   'P 1'
#
loop_
_entity.id
_entity.type
_entity.pdbx_description
1 polymer ?
#
loop_
_entity_poly.entity_id
_entity_poly.type
_entity_poly.pdbx_seq_one_letter_code
_entity_poly.pdbx_strand_id
1 'polypeptide(L)'
;MIRKILRSILCGLLVLICLFFAVVGIGKHQLGKMWFFEDRKISFWMKESALKSELGQPAEMIEPDKDHIRRKLRYTDVMFTFSQQPFQVRFMIDSQSDRMECFLAETGFERAADAIALRDEIASAFREHYAGVSILVKEFDIPDGVGISVKGIGALYVAVSQYETGGRWFVEIEGDAVAFGSLF
;
A
#
# COMPACT_ATOMS: atom_id res chain seq x y z
N MET A 1 -28.18 -41.93 15.13
CA MET A 1 -27.40 -41.02 16.01
C MET A 1 -26.17 -40.48 15.29
N ILE A 2 -25.30 -41.27 14.73
CA ILE A 2 -24.03 -40.85 14.08
C ILE A 2 -24.23 -39.82 12.96
N ARG A 3 -25.25 -39.97 12.08
CA ARG A 3 -25.54 -39.00 11.00
C ARG A 3 -25.90 -37.61 11.49
N LYS A 4 -26.57 -37.48 12.66
CA LYS A 4 -26.89 -36.18 13.24
C LYS A 4 -25.63 -35.49 13.80
N ILE A 5 -24.77 -36.26 14.46
CA ILE A 5 -23.50 -35.76 15.01
C ILE A 5 -22.59 -35.31 13.86
N LEU A 6 -22.47 -36.10 12.80
CA LEU A 6 -21.66 -35.76 11.63
C LEU A 6 -22.14 -34.48 10.94
N ARG A 7 -23.47 -34.25 10.81
CA ARG A 7 -24.03 -33.02 10.27
C ARG A 7 -23.73 -31.81 11.16
N SER A 8 -23.83 -31.97 12.49
CA SER A 8 -23.49 -30.86 13.40
C SER A 8 -22.02 -30.47 13.34
N ILE A 9 -21.12 -31.45 13.24
CA ILE A 9 -19.69 -31.19 13.08
C ILE A 9 -19.41 -30.51 11.75
N LEU A 10 -20.03 -30.93 10.66
CA LEU A 10 -19.86 -30.33 9.33
C LEU A 10 -20.38 -28.89 9.29
N CYS A 11 -21.54 -28.62 9.89
CA CYS A 11 -22.08 -27.27 10.01
C CYS A 11 -21.17 -26.37 10.85
N GLY A 12 -20.64 -26.86 11.98
CA GLY A 12 -19.71 -26.12 12.80
C GLY A 12 -18.41 -25.77 12.07
N LEU A 13 -17.87 -26.72 11.31
CA LEU A 13 -16.68 -26.49 10.49
C LEU A 13 -16.93 -25.44 9.38
N LEU A 14 -18.09 -25.49 8.74
CA LEU A 14 -18.48 -24.54 7.69
C LEU A 14 -18.63 -23.13 8.24
N VAL A 15 -19.22 -22.96 9.42
CA VAL A 15 -19.32 -21.68 10.11
C VAL A 15 -17.93 -21.12 10.47
N LEU A 16 -17.03 -21.97 10.97
CA LEU A 16 -15.64 -21.56 11.28
C LEU A 16 -14.89 -21.10 10.03
N ILE A 17 -15.05 -21.81 8.92
CA ILE A 17 -14.46 -21.42 7.63
C ILE A 17 -15.03 -20.07 7.15
N CYS A 18 -16.35 -19.88 7.21
CA CYS A 18 -16.97 -18.60 6.84
C CYS A 18 -16.49 -17.45 7.71
N LEU A 19 -16.40 -17.65 9.04
CA LEU A 19 -15.86 -16.67 9.97
C LEU A 19 -14.39 -16.34 9.66
N PHE A 20 -13.59 -17.36 9.39
CA PHE A 20 -12.20 -17.17 8.98
C PHE A 20 -12.10 -16.28 7.73
N PHE A 21 -12.84 -16.59 6.66
CA PHE A 21 -12.83 -15.77 5.45
C PHE A 21 -13.38 -14.35 5.67
N ALA A 22 -14.37 -14.18 6.54
CA ALA A 22 -14.88 -12.85 6.91
C ALA A 22 -13.80 -12.02 7.63
N VAL A 23 -13.12 -12.58 8.60
CA VAL A 23 -12.02 -11.93 9.33
C VAL A 23 -10.87 -11.59 8.38
N VAL A 24 -10.51 -12.52 7.50
CA VAL A 24 -9.51 -12.31 6.44
C VAL A 24 -9.90 -11.14 5.53
N GLY A 25 -11.14 -11.11 5.06
CA GLY A 25 -11.64 -10.06 4.17
C GLY A 25 -11.63 -8.68 4.84
N ILE A 26 -12.08 -8.60 6.10
CA ILE A 26 -12.07 -7.35 6.87
C ILE A 26 -10.63 -6.89 7.13
N GLY A 27 -9.75 -7.79 7.55
CA GLY A 27 -8.34 -7.47 7.79
C GLY A 27 -7.64 -6.95 6.53
N LYS A 28 -7.83 -7.62 5.39
CA LYS A 28 -7.30 -7.19 4.10
C LYS A 28 -7.82 -5.79 3.70
N HIS A 29 -9.11 -5.54 3.89
CA HIS A 29 -9.71 -4.26 3.56
C HIS A 29 -9.17 -3.13 4.44
N GLN A 30 -9.00 -3.35 5.73
CA GLN A 30 -8.47 -2.32 6.65
C GLN A 30 -6.99 -2.05 6.43
N LEU A 31 -6.17 -3.09 6.25
CA LEU A 31 -4.73 -2.93 5.98
C LEU A 31 -4.48 -2.34 4.59
N GLY A 32 -5.36 -2.58 3.63
CA GLY A 32 -5.22 -2.05 2.27
C GLY A 32 -5.52 -0.56 2.14
N LYS A 33 -6.16 0.07 3.15
CA LYS A 33 -6.47 1.50 3.09
C LYS A 33 -5.20 2.34 3.18
N MET A 34 -5.05 3.24 2.23
CA MET A 34 -3.99 4.24 2.23
C MET A 34 -4.50 5.51 2.92
N TRP A 35 -4.43 5.51 4.25
CA TRP A 35 -4.94 6.57 5.12
C TRP A 35 -4.29 7.94 4.89
N PHE A 36 -3.13 7.95 4.25
CA PHE A 36 -2.34 9.16 4.02
C PHE A 36 -2.71 9.96 2.76
N PHE A 37 -3.62 9.47 1.92
CA PHE A 37 -4.17 10.28 0.83
C PHE A 37 -5.23 11.22 1.38
N GLU A 38 -4.99 12.53 1.24
CA GLU A 38 -5.88 13.56 1.74
C GLU A 38 -7.24 13.48 1.05
N ASP A 39 -8.32 13.35 1.85
CA ASP A 39 -9.72 13.33 1.40
C ASP A 39 -10.06 12.31 0.29
N ARG A 40 -9.21 11.29 0.09
CA ARG A 40 -9.38 10.27 -0.94
C ARG A 40 -9.48 8.87 -0.36
N LYS A 41 -10.33 8.04 -0.96
CA LYS A 41 -10.53 6.65 -0.52
C LYS A 41 -9.68 5.69 -1.34
N ILE A 42 -8.36 5.84 -1.27
CA ILE A 42 -7.43 4.98 -1.97
C ILE A 42 -7.13 3.73 -1.15
N SER A 43 -7.05 2.59 -1.81
CA SER A 43 -6.67 1.33 -1.18
C SER A 43 -5.96 0.41 -2.16
N PHE A 44 -5.06 -0.43 -1.65
CA PHE A 44 -4.50 -1.52 -2.44
C PHE A 44 -5.61 -2.42 -2.98
N TRP A 45 -5.34 -3.04 -4.09
CA TRP A 45 -6.25 -3.93 -4.84
C TRP A 45 -7.53 -3.25 -5.37
N MET A 46 -7.65 -1.90 -5.26
CA MET A 46 -8.75 -1.23 -5.92
C MET A 46 -8.57 -1.29 -7.45
N LYS A 47 -9.70 -1.30 -8.16
CA LYS A 47 -9.69 -1.31 -9.63
C LYS A 47 -9.19 0.01 -10.19
N GLU A 48 -8.60 -0.02 -11.37
CA GLU A 48 -8.16 1.18 -12.09
C GLU A 48 -9.30 2.21 -12.25
N SER A 49 -10.51 1.75 -12.61
CA SER A 49 -11.68 2.62 -12.76
C SER A 49 -12.05 3.35 -11.47
N ALA A 50 -11.93 2.69 -10.31
CA ALA A 50 -12.19 3.30 -9.02
C ALA A 50 -11.08 4.29 -8.64
N LEU A 51 -9.81 3.98 -8.94
CA LEU A 51 -8.70 4.89 -8.76
C LEU A 51 -8.87 6.18 -9.58
N LYS A 52 -9.27 6.05 -10.84
CA LYS A 52 -9.60 7.20 -11.72
C LYS A 52 -10.81 7.99 -11.22
N SER A 53 -11.77 7.34 -10.56
CA SER A 53 -12.90 8.03 -9.94
C SER A 53 -12.48 8.90 -8.75
N GLU A 54 -11.48 8.47 -7.98
CA GLU A 54 -10.97 9.19 -6.81
C GLU A 54 -9.98 10.31 -7.19
N LEU A 55 -9.09 10.06 -8.15
CA LEU A 55 -7.98 10.96 -8.48
C LEU A 55 -8.17 11.73 -9.80
N GLY A 56 -9.19 11.39 -10.58
CA GLY A 56 -9.36 11.92 -11.94
C GLY A 56 -8.52 11.14 -12.97
N GLN A 57 -8.33 11.74 -14.15
CA GLN A 57 -7.51 11.13 -15.18
C GLN A 57 -6.02 11.28 -14.85
N PRO A 58 -5.21 10.22 -15.07
CA PRO A 58 -3.77 10.32 -14.88
C PRO A 58 -3.16 11.30 -15.89
N ALA A 59 -2.09 11.97 -15.49
CA ALA A 59 -1.30 12.83 -16.38
C ALA A 59 -0.60 12.02 -17.48
N GLU A 60 -0.27 10.76 -17.17
CA GLU A 60 0.37 9.83 -18.10
C GLU A 60 -0.08 8.40 -17.81
N MET A 61 -0.25 7.62 -18.86
CA MET A 61 -0.54 6.20 -18.78
C MET A 61 0.45 5.44 -19.66
N ILE A 62 1.15 4.48 -19.06
CA ILE A 62 2.12 3.63 -19.75
C ILE A 62 1.53 2.22 -19.79
N GLU A 63 1.24 1.75 -21.00
CA GLU A 63 0.70 0.40 -21.22
C GLU A 63 1.78 -0.66 -21.00
N PRO A 64 1.38 -1.88 -20.61
CA PRO A 64 2.30 -3.01 -20.49
C PRO A 64 3.00 -3.30 -21.82
N ASP A 65 4.26 -3.66 -21.74
CA ASP A 65 5.06 -4.14 -22.86
C ASP A 65 5.72 -5.48 -22.51
N LYS A 66 6.66 -5.94 -23.36
CA LYS A 66 7.35 -7.22 -23.15
C LYS A 66 8.19 -7.26 -21.87
N ASP A 67 8.65 -6.10 -21.41
CA ASP A 67 9.53 -5.95 -20.27
C ASP A 67 8.75 -5.52 -19.00
N HIS A 68 7.51 -5.01 -19.19
CA HIS A 68 6.66 -4.49 -18.13
C HIS A 68 5.27 -5.11 -18.20
N ILE A 69 4.98 -6.02 -17.27
CA ILE A 69 3.68 -6.71 -17.17
C ILE A 69 2.59 -5.86 -16.51
N ARG A 70 2.94 -4.70 -15.97
CA ARG A 70 2.04 -3.81 -15.23
C ARG A 70 1.82 -2.51 -15.99
N ARG A 71 0.56 -2.07 -16.04
CA ARG A 71 0.22 -0.73 -16.48
C ARG A 71 0.61 0.27 -15.40
N LYS A 72 1.18 1.41 -15.80
CA LYS A 72 1.56 2.48 -14.87
C LYS A 72 0.67 3.70 -15.10
N LEU A 73 0.06 4.19 -14.02
CA LEU A 73 -0.72 5.43 -14.01
C LEU A 73 0.04 6.47 -13.20
N ARG A 74 0.43 7.57 -13.85
CA ARG A 74 1.14 8.67 -13.21
C ARG A 74 0.19 9.83 -12.94
N TYR A 75 0.19 10.29 -11.71
CA TYR A 75 -0.50 11.49 -11.24
C TYR A 75 0.51 12.50 -10.74
N THR A 76 0.25 13.78 -11.01
CA THR A 76 0.99 14.91 -10.45
C THR A 76 0.13 15.61 -9.41
N ASP A 77 0.77 16.39 -8.55
CA ASP A 77 0.10 17.27 -7.58
C ASP A 77 -0.82 16.54 -6.58
N VAL A 78 -0.44 15.31 -6.20
CA VAL A 78 -1.17 14.52 -5.21
C VAL A 78 -0.77 14.98 -3.81
N MET A 79 -1.75 15.37 -3.00
CA MET A 79 -1.51 15.79 -1.62
C MET A 79 -1.62 14.61 -0.65
N PHE A 80 -0.73 14.59 0.32
CA PHE A 80 -0.73 13.64 1.43
C PHE A 80 -0.96 14.35 2.76
N THR A 81 -1.61 13.68 3.70
CA THR A 81 -1.99 14.24 5.00
C THR A 81 -0.81 14.72 5.86
N PHE A 82 0.38 14.20 5.62
CA PHE A 82 1.61 14.52 6.34
C PHE A 82 2.51 15.50 5.59
N SER A 83 2.09 16.08 4.47
CA SER A 83 2.93 16.97 3.69
C SER A 83 2.13 18.12 3.11
N GLN A 84 2.71 19.31 3.17
CA GLN A 84 2.19 20.50 2.47
C GLN A 84 2.68 20.59 1.02
N GLN A 85 3.58 19.68 0.62
CA GLN A 85 4.11 19.64 -0.75
C GLN A 85 3.43 18.53 -1.55
N PRO A 86 3.14 18.77 -2.83
CA PRO A 86 2.57 17.76 -3.70
C PRO A 86 3.60 16.69 -4.06
N PHE A 87 3.10 15.48 -4.25
CA PHE A 87 3.85 14.33 -4.72
C PHE A 87 3.49 13.99 -6.16
N GLN A 88 4.47 13.49 -6.90
CA GLN A 88 4.21 12.70 -8.09
C GLN A 88 3.98 11.26 -7.66
N VAL A 89 2.86 10.67 -8.07
CA VAL A 89 2.52 9.30 -7.68
C VAL A 89 2.35 8.43 -8.91
N ARG A 90 3.01 7.29 -8.91
CA ARG A 90 2.88 6.24 -9.93
C ARG A 90 2.20 5.03 -9.31
N PHE A 91 1.03 4.69 -9.79
CA PHE A 91 0.34 3.45 -9.43
C PHE A 91 0.61 2.38 -10.47
N MET A 92 0.88 1.17 -10.01
CA MET A 92 1.12 0.01 -10.85
C MET A 92 -0.08 -0.91 -10.76
N ILE A 93 -0.73 -1.07 -11.92
CA ILE A 93 -1.94 -1.86 -12.08
C ILE A 93 -1.57 -3.19 -12.73
N ASP A 94 -1.92 -4.28 -12.10
CA ASP A 94 -1.80 -5.60 -12.71
C ASP A 94 -2.74 -5.71 -13.91
N SER A 95 -2.19 -6.08 -15.07
CA SER A 95 -2.93 -6.10 -16.33
C SER A 95 -3.94 -7.24 -16.44
N GLN A 96 -3.85 -8.27 -15.61
CA GLN A 96 -4.77 -9.42 -15.62
C GLN A 96 -5.96 -9.17 -14.70
N SER A 97 -5.69 -8.67 -13.50
CA SER A 97 -6.74 -8.42 -12.49
C SER A 97 -7.35 -7.02 -12.57
N ASP A 98 -6.74 -6.09 -13.31
CA ASP A 98 -7.09 -4.66 -13.37
C ASP A 98 -7.10 -4.00 -11.97
N ARG A 99 -6.17 -4.43 -11.10
CA ARG A 99 -6.07 -3.97 -9.72
C ARG A 99 -4.72 -3.37 -9.41
N MET A 100 -4.73 -2.35 -8.56
CA MET A 100 -3.52 -1.74 -8.05
C MET A 100 -2.81 -2.67 -7.08
N GLU A 101 -1.53 -2.92 -7.31
CA GLU A 101 -0.68 -3.75 -6.45
C GLU A 101 0.37 -2.94 -5.70
N CYS A 102 0.94 -1.95 -6.35
CA CYS A 102 1.94 -1.09 -5.72
C CYS A 102 1.84 0.35 -6.19
N PHE A 103 2.46 1.23 -5.44
CA PHE A 103 2.62 2.63 -5.81
C PHE A 103 4.02 3.12 -5.44
N LEU A 104 4.45 4.15 -6.13
CA LEU A 104 5.64 4.92 -5.85
C LEU A 104 5.26 6.39 -5.84
N ALA A 105 5.58 7.09 -4.76
CA ALA A 105 5.35 8.52 -4.62
C ALA A 105 6.66 9.24 -4.34
N GLU A 106 6.92 10.36 -5.03
CA GLU A 106 8.14 11.13 -4.87
C GLU A 106 7.87 12.63 -4.83
N THR A 107 8.66 13.35 -4.03
CA THR A 107 8.70 14.82 -4.02
C THR A 107 10.13 15.31 -3.87
N GLY A 108 10.46 16.47 -4.45
CA GLY A 108 11.83 16.96 -4.57
C GLY A 108 12.13 18.21 -3.76
N PHE A 109 13.37 18.32 -3.28
CA PHE A 109 13.90 19.40 -2.44
C PHE A 109 15.22 19.91 -2.97
N GLU A 110 15.51 21.18 -2.70
CA GLU A 110 16.80 21.80 -2.98
C GLU A 110 17.85 21.46 -1.91
N ARG A 111 17.43 21.13 -0.68
CA ARG A 111 18.33 20.87 0.45
C ARG A 111 18.08 19.52 1.04
N ALA A 112 19.18 18.82 1.38
CA ALA A 112 19.16 17.52 2.07
C ALA A 112 18.36 17.58 3.38
N ALA A 113 18.52 18.65 4.16
CA ALA A 113 17.87 18.78 5.46
C ALA A 113 16.34 18.75 5.36
N ASP A 114 15.76 19.34 4.31
CA ASP A 114 14.31 19.37 4.11
C ASP A 114 13.79 17.98 3.71
N ALA A 115 14.55 17.26 2.89
CA ALA A 115 14.23 15.88 2.53
C ALA A 115 14.30 14.94 3.74
N ILE A 116 15.35 15.05 4.55
CA ILE A 116 15.51 14.27 5.79
C ILE A 116 14.34 14.55 6.75
N ALA A 117 14.00 15.81 6.95
CA ALA A 117 12.91 16.20 7.85
C ALA A 117 11.58 15.59 7.40
N LEU A 118 11.24 15.67 6.11
CA LEU A 118 10.02 15.07 5.59
C LEU A 118 10.05 13.54 5.69
N ARG A 119 11.17 12.90 5.35
CA ARG A 119 11.32 11.44 5.51
C ARG A 119 11.02 11.00 6.94
N ASP A 120 11.60 11.70 7.93
CA ASP A 120 11.45 11.34 9.35
C ASP A 120 10.03 11.60 9.85
N GLU A 121 9.38 12.68 9.37
CA GLU A 121 7.97 12.96 9.64
C GLU A 121 7.06 11.85 9.10
N ILE A 122 7.24 11.44 7.86
CA ILE A 122 6.49 10.35 7.24
C ILE A 122 6.69 9.06 8.02
N ALA A 123 7.94 8.68 8.31
CA ALA A 123 8.24 7.48 9.06
C ALA A 123 7.60 7.49 10.46
N SER A 124 7.58 8.65 11.13
CA SER A 124 6.91 8.82 12.42
C SER A 124 5.39 8.66 12.31
N ALA A 125 4.77 9.25 11.28
CA ALA A 125 3.34 9.12 11.04
C ALA A 125 2.91 7.67 10.76
N PHE A 126 3.73 6.93 10.01
CA PHE A 126 3.48 5.49 9.79
C PHE A 126 3.62 4.67 11.07
N ARG A 127 4.64 4.94 11.91
CA ARG A 127 4.79 4.27 13.22
C ARG A 127 3.59 4.52 14.11
N GLU A 128 3.15 5.78 14.19
CA GLU A 128 2.00 6.17 15.02
C GLU A 128 0.71 5.51 14.54
N HIS A 129 0.46 5.54 13.24
CA HIS A 129 -0.74 4.93 12.66
C HIS A 129 -0.85 3.43 12.94
N TYR A 130 0.28 2.72 12.90
CA TYR A 130 0.33 1.27 13.12
C TYR A 130 0.68 0.86 14.56
N ALA A 131 0.85 1.79 15.49
CA ALA A 131 1.21 1.49 16.89
C ALA A 131 0.21 0.55 17.58
N GLY A 132 -1.08 0.65 17.26
CA GLY A 132 -2.13 -0.23 17.79
C GLY A 132 -2.08 -1.69 17.31
N VAL A 133 -1.29 -2.01 16.32
CA VAL A 133 -1.12 -3.35 15.73
C VAL A 133 0.34 -3.83 15.77
N SER A 134 1.07 -3.40 16.78
CA SER A 134 2.53 -3.57 16.93
C SER A 134 3.05 -5.01 16.77
N ILE A 135 2.24 -6.03 17.10
CA ILE A 135 2.59 -7.45 16.88
C ILE A 135 2.78 -7.80 15.39
N LEU A 136 2.10 -7.08 14.51
CA LEU A 136 2.10 -7.32 13.07
C LEU A 136 3.03 -6.37 12.32
N VAL A 137 3.55 -5.35 12.99
CA VAL A 137 4.42 -4.33 12.40
C VAL A 137 5.87 -4.67 12.67
N LYS A 138 6.68 -4.69 11.63
CA LYS A 138 8.14 -4.78 11.71
C LYS A 138 8.76 -3.59 11.01
N GLU A 139 9.66 -2.93 11.70
CA GLU A 139 10.54 -1.92 11.16
C GLU A 139 11.86 -2.57 10.76
N PHE A 140 12.46 -2.09 9.68
CA PHE A 140 13.77 -2.55 9.21
C PHE A 140 14.50 -1.38 8.54
N ASP A 141 15.81 -1.40 8.66
CA ASP A 141 16.66 -0.39 8.04
C ASP A 141 16.79 -0.67 6.53
N ILE A 142 16.65 0.39 5.76
CA ILE A 142 16.99 0.41 4.33
C ILE A 142 18.05 1.50 4.10
N PRO A 143 18.85 1.42 3.04
CA PRO A 143 19.78 2.50 2.72
C PRO A 143 19.03 3.85 2.64
N ASP A 144 19.54 4.83 3.39
CA ASP A 144 18.99 6.20 3.45
C ASP A 144 17.51 6.31 3.83
N GLY A 145 16.98 5.34 4.59
CA GLY A 145 15.56 5.35 4.93
C GLY A 145 15.13 4.33 5.97
N VAL A 146 13.81 4.17 6.08
CA VAL A 146 13.14 3.24 7.00
C VAL A 146 12.10 2.45 6.25
N GLY A 147 12.12 1.14 6.40
CA GLY A 147 11.09 0.24 5.90
C GLY A 147 10.15 -0.19 7.01
N ILE A 148 8.86 -0.18 6.74
CA ILE A 148 7.82 -0.67 7.64
C ILE A 148 7.05 -1.76 6.93
N SER A 149 7.06 -2.97 7.47
CA SER A 149 6.21 -4.06 7.00
C SER A 149 5.09 -4.34 7.99
N VAL A 150 3.87 -4.34 7.51
CA VAL A 150 2.70 -4.74 8.27
C VAL A 150 2.31 -6.14 7.82
N LYS A 151 2.50 -7.13 8.70
CA LYS A 151 2.11 -8.51 8.45
C LYS A 151 0.75 -8.79 9.09
N GLY A 152 -0.23 -8.98 8.25
CA GLY A 152 -1.56 -9.42 8.64
C GLY A 152 -2.02 -10.50 7.65
N ILE A 153 -3.32 -10.57 7.45
CA ILE A 153 -3.90 -11.39 6.39
C ILE A 153 -3.75 -10.64 5.04
N GLY A 154 -2.56 -10.54 4.59
CA GLY A 154 -1.99 -9.73 3.53
C GLY A 154 -0.79 -8.99 4.08
N ALA A 155 0.30 -8.93 3.35
CA ALA A 155 1.45 -8.14 3.76
C ALA A 155 1.41 -6.81 3.02
N LEU A 156 1.54 -5.74 3.78
CA LEU A 156 1.80 -4.40 3.27
C LEU A 156 3.26 -4.07 3.59
N TYR A 157 3.98 -3.68 2.57
CA TYR A 157 5.31 -3.12 2.70
C TYR A 157 5.22 -1.63 2.39
N VAL A 158 5.78 -0.80 3.24
CA VAL A 158 5.96 0.63 2.98
C VAL A 158 7.40 0.98 3.30
N ALA A 159 8.09 1.56 2.36
CA ALA A 159 9.42 2.09 2.53
C ALA A 159 9.41 3.61 2.35
N VAL A 160 10.12 4.32 3.20
CA VAL A 160 10.33 5.76 3.08
C VAL A 160 11.83 5.98 3.01
N SER A 161 12.31 6.51 1.91
CA SER A 161 13.73 6.75 1.66
C SER A 161 13.99 8.15 1.16
N GLN A 162 15.26 8.55 1.17
CA GLN A 162 15.72 9.75 0.51
C GLN A 162 16.88 9.42 -0.40
N TYR A 163 17.04 10.15 -1.47
CA TYR A 163 18.19 10.02 -2.38
C TYR A 163 18.49 11.34 -3.09
N GLU A 164 19.70 11.46 -3.60
CA GLU A 164 20.11 12.60 -4.40
C GLU A 164 20.25 12.20 -5.87
N THR A 165 19.71 13.02 -6.76
CA THR A 165 19.95 12.91 -8.19
C THR A 165 19.90 14.28 -8.86
N GLY A 166 20.86 14.55 -9.76
CA GLY A 166 20.92 15.81 -10.50
C GLY A 166 21.07 17.06 -9.62
N GLY A 167 21.69 16.96 -8.44
CA GLY A 167 21.85 18.07 -7.49
C GLY A 167 20.59 18.41 -6.70
N ARG A 168 19.54 17.58 -6.76
CA ARG A 168 18.32 17.72 -5.96
C ARG A 168 18.11 16.48 -5.09
N TRP A 169 17.50 16.71 -3.94
CA TRP A 169 17.12 15.65 -3.00
C TRP A 169 15.68 15.26 -3.20
N PHE A 170 15.40 13.98 -3.10
CA PHE A 170 14.04 13.44 -3.23
C PHE A 170 13.69 12.62 -1.99
N VAL A 171 12.43 12.68 -1.59
CA VAL A 171 11.81 11.73 -0.67
C VAL A 171 10.90 10.84 -1.47
N GLU A 172 11.08 9.54 -1.28
CA GLU A 172 10.32 8.51 -1.97
C GLU A 172 9.54 7.68 -0.95
N ILE A 173 8.30 7.37 -1.28
CA ILE A 173 7.47 6.43 -0.55
C ILE A 173 7.09 5.31 -1.52
N GLU A 174 7.52 4.11 -1.21
CA GLU A 174 7.13 2.91 -1.95
C GLU A 174 6.15 2.10 -1.11
N GLY A 175 5.05 1.67 -1.71
CA GLY A 175 4.09 0.76 -1.09
C GLY A 175 3.81 -0.42 -1.99
N ASP A 176 3.94 -1.62 -1.45
CA ASP A 176 3.67 -2.88 -2.14
C ASP A 176 2.71 -3.75 -1.32
N ALA A 177 1.69 -4.26 -2.00
CA ALA A 177 0.74 -5.19 -1.44
C ALA A 177 1.06 -6.60 -1.91
N VAL A 178 1.74 -7.35 -1.09
CA VAL A 178 2.06 -8.76 -1.39
C VAL A 178 0.78 -9.59 -1.37
N ALA A 179 0.47 -10.23 -2.50
CA ALA A 179 -0.66 -11.15 -2.58
C ALA A 179 -0.46 -12.34 -1.64
N PHE A 180 -1.55 -12.82 -1.02
CA PHE A 180 -1.53 -13.92 -0.04
C PHE A 180 -0.85 -15.20 -0.53
N GLY A 181 -0.75 -15.39 -1.87
CA GLY A 181 -0.13 -16.57 -2.50
C GLY A 181 1.38 -16.51 -2.68
N SER A 182 2.03 -15.38 -2.43
CA SER A 182 3.50 -15.25 -2.55
C SER A 182 4.24 -15.39 -1.22
N LEU A 183 3.53 -15.72 -0.15
CA LEU A 183 4.09 -15.93 1.20
C LEU A 183 4.33 -17.42 1.54
N PHE A 184 4.08 -18.33 0.59
CA PHE A 184 4.29 -19.76 0.74
C PHE A 184 5.22 -20.30 -0.33
#